data_44715cf6cf9de8dd053c0a208341217a
#
_entry.id   44715cf6cf9de8dd053c0a208341217a
#
_cell.length_a   1.000
_cell.length_b   1.000
_cell.length_c   1.000
_cell.angle_alpha   90.00
_cell.angle_beta   90.00
_cell.angle_gamma   90.00
#
_symmetry.space_group_name_H-M   'P 1'
#
loop_
_entity.id
_entity.type
_entity.pdbx_description
1 polymer ?
#
loop_
_entity_poly.entity_id
_entity_poly.type
_entity_poly.pdbx_seq_one_letter_code
_entity_poly.pdbx_strand_id
1 'polypeptide(L)'
;MGIVFFVSHPEVIVDAAVPVPRWHLSDRGIHRMRTFAASSDLQNLGAVWASHETKAIEAAGLLAAAFGLPVGVHGGLHENDRTATGFLPPPEFERTADAFFALPEESVRGWERAKDAQVRVAAAVEAVLNRSPDGPTAIVSHGGVGTLLLCHYSNIPISRDADQPFQGHYWAFERSTRNVLHPWRPIAPR
;
A
#
# COMPACT_ATOMS: atom_id res chain seq x y z
N MET A 1 22.20 7.19 1.53
CA MET A 1 21.31 6.14 2.09
C MET A 1 19.89 6.67 2.02
N GLY A 2 18.94 5.92 1.48
CA GLY A 2 17.56 6.35 1.33
C GLY A 2 16.61 5.50 2.17
N ILE A 3 15.58 6.12 2.74
CA ILE A 3 14.46 5.45 3.40
C ILE A 3 13.34 5.30 2.38
N VAL A 4 12.69 4.15 2.37
CA VAL A 4 11.51 3.91 1.57
C VAL A 4 10.29 3.82 2.49
N PHE A 5 9.29 4.63 2.22
CA PHE A 5 8.01 4.64 2.92
C PHE A 5 6.98 3.90 2.08
N PHE A 6 6.51 2.76 2.54
CA PHE A 6 5.39 2.07 1.92
C PHE A 6 4.10 2.51 2.62
N VAL A 7 3.23 3.15 1.87
CA VAL A 7 2.04 3.84 2.40
C VAL A 7 0.78 3.17 1.84
N SER A 8 -0.12 2.71 2.69
CA SER A 8 -1.45 2.31 2.25
C SER A 8 -2.35 3.54 2.11
N HIS A 9 -3.17 3.57 1.03
CA HIS A 9 -4.14 4.65 0.87
C HIS A 9 -5.05 4.79 2.11
N PRO A 10 -5.44 6.02 2.49
CA PRO A 10 -6.39 6.23 3.58
C PRO A 10 -7.85 5.94 3.16
N GLU A 11 -8.81 6.39 3.97
CA GLU A 11 -10.22 6.10 3.82
C GLU A 11 -10.78 6.51 2.45
N VAL A 12 -11.64 5.65 1.92
CA VAL A 12 -12.28 5.78 0.61
C VAL A 12 -13.79 5.98 0.75
N ILE A 13 -14.40 6.47 -0.33
CA ILE A 13 -15.85 6.44 -0.52
C ILE A 13 -16.19 5.03 -1.00
N VAL A 14 -16.93 4.29 -0.18
CA VAL A 14 -17.40 2.94 -0.52
C VAL A 14 -18.64 3.05 -1.39
N ASP A 15 -18.56 2.58 -2.63
CA ASP A 15 -19.70 2.48 -3.56
C ASP A 15 -19.71 1.10 -4.22
N ALA A 16 -20.67 0.28 -3.85
CA ALA A 16 -20.82 -1.08 -4.38
C ALA A 16 -21.12 -1.13 -5.89
N ALA A 17 -21.60 -0.03 -6.48
CA ALA A 17 -21.85 0.07 -7.92
C ALA A 17 -20.59 0.40 -8.74
N VAL A 18 -19.52 0.83 -8.06
CA VAL A 18 -18.24 1.18 -8.68
C VAL A 18 -17.20 0.10 -8.41
N PRO A 19 -16.44 -0.37 -9.41
CA PRO A 19 -15.35 -1.31 -9.18
C PRO A 19 -14.36 -0.80 -8.12
N VAL A 20 -13.98 -1.64 -7.17
CA VAL A 20 -13.11 -1.28 -6.02
C VAL A 20 -11.82 -0.53 -6.43
N PRO A 21 -11.12 -0.88 -7.53
CA PRO A 21 -9.95 -0.12 -7.98
C PRO A 21 -10.25 1.34 -8.39
N ARG A 22 -11.52 1.67 -8.64
CA ARG A 22 -11.97 3.02 -9.06
C ARG A 22 -12.52 3.87 -7.91
N TRP A 23 -12.52 3.37 -6.70
CA TRP A 23 -12.97 4.15 -5.55
C TRP A 23 -12.05 5.34 -5.29
N HIS A 24 -12.68 6.46 -4.93
CA HIS A 24 -12.01 7.72 -4.59
C HIS A 24 -11.73 7.81 -3.09
N LEU A 25 -10.78 8.65 -2.73
CA LEU A 25 -10.57 9.01 -1.33
C LEU A 25 -11.81 9.74 -0.79
N SER A 26 -12.14 9.48 0.48
CA SER A 26 -13.10 10.30 1.22
C SER A 26 -12.45 11.61 1.69
N ASP A 27 -13.26 12.60 2.08
CA ASP A 27 -12.76 13.86 2.66
C ASP A 27 -11.85 13.62 3.86
N ARG A 28 -12.18 12.61 4.67
CA ARG A 28 -11.35 12.17 5.79
C ARG A 28 -10.00 11.61 5.32
N GLY A 29 -10.01 10.76 4.30
CA GLY A 29 -8.81 10.22 3.70
C GLY A 29 -7.91 11.32 3.13
N ILE A 30 -8.49 12.29 2.43
CA ILE A 30 -7.80 13.46 1.91
C ILE A 30 -7.16 14.27 3.06
N HIS A 31 -7.92 14.54 4.12
CA HIS A 31 -7.41 15.28 5.28
C HIS A 31 -6.23 14.56 5.94
N ARG A 32 -6.35 13.25 6.20
CA ARG A 32 -5.30 12.45 6.82
C ARG A 32 -4.03 12.40 5.96
N MET A 33 -4.17 12.27 4.63
CA MET A 33 -3.02 12.28 3.73
C MET A 33 -2.31 13.63 3.70
N ARG A 34 -3.04 14.74 3.72
CA ARG A 34 -2.45 16.10 3.83
C ARG A 34 -1.71 16.29 5.15
N THR A 35 -2.26 15.79 6.26
CA THR A 35 -1.58 15.82 7.56
C THR A 35 -0.28 15.03 7.52
N PHE A 36 -0.28 13.86 6.90
CA PHE A 36 0.93 13.04 6.72
C PHE A 36 1.97 13.75 5.86
N ALA A 37 1.56 14.37 4.77
CA ALA A 37 2.45 15.10 3.88
C ALA A 37 3.17 16.28 4.58
N ALA A 38 2.58 16.82 5.65
CA ALA A 38 3.17 17.87 6.47
C ALA A 38 3.99 17.33 7.66
N SER A 39 4.09 16.01 7.84
CA SER A 39 4.82 15.42 8.96
C SER A 39 6.34 15.52 8.79
N SER A 40 7.05 15.54 9.91
CA SER A 40 8.53 15.52 9.93
C SER A 40 9.13 14.19 9.43
N ASP A 41 8.34 13.12 9.35
CA ASP A 41 8.81 11.79 8.95
C ASP A 41 9.22 11.74 7.47
N LEU A 42 8.63 12.62 6.64
CA LEU A 42 8.79 12.64 5.18
C LEU A 42 9.80 13.69 4.67
N GLN A 43 10.70 14.17 5.52
CA GLN A 43 11.66 15.19 5.11
C GLN A 43 12.52 14.74 3.92
N ASN A 44 12.74 15.68 2.98
CA ASN A 44 13.59 15.49 1.80
C ASN A 44 13.14 14.34 0.86
N LEU A 45 11.82 14.10 0.77
CA LEU A 45 11.29 13.12 -0.17
C LEU A 45 11.74 13.46 -1.60
N GLY A 46 12.35 12.50 -2.29
CA GLY A 46 12.90 12.66 -3.64
C GLY A 46 12.07 12.00 -4.75
N ALA A 47 11.17 11.08 -4.40
CA ALA A 47 10.30 10.42 -5.37
C ALA A 47 9.00 9.96 -4.72
N VAL A 48 7.91 10.00 -5.50
CA VAL A 48 6.60 9.48 -5.13
C VAL A 48 6.09 8.57 -6.23
N TRP A 49 5.69 7.37 -5.84
CA TRP A 49 5.10 6.36 -6.74
C TRP A 49 3.74 5.92 -6.24
N ALA A 50 2.90 5.49 -7.15
CA ALA A 50 1.56 4.97 -6.85
C ALA A 50 1.28 3.67 -7.60
N SER A 51 0.36 2.85 -7.05
CA SER A 51 -0.35 1.87 -7.85
C SER A 51 -1.24 2.60 -8.87
N HIS A 52 -1.76 1.86 -9.85
CA HIS A 52 -2.66 2.43 -10.87
C HIS A 52 -4.12 2.58 -10.39
N GLU A 53 -4.43 2.23 -9.14
CA GLU A 53 -5.78 2.39 -8.60
C GLU A 53 -6.05 3.86 -8.19
N THR A 54 -7.27 4.35 -8.46
CA THR A 54 -7.65 5.76 -8.30
C THR A 54 -7.28 6.31 -6.91
N LYS A 55 -7.67 5.63 -5.84
CA LYS A 55 -7.40 6.04 -4.45
C LYS A 55 -5.91 6.17 -4.12
N ALA A 56 -5.07 5.32 -4.72
CA ALA A 56 -3.63 5.37 -4.52
C ALA A 56 -2.99 6.53 -5.31
N ILE A 57 -3.47 6.77 -6.54
CA ILE A 57 -3.03 7.92 -7.35
C ILE A 57 -3.41 9.23 -6.69
N GLU A 58 -4.63 9.36 -6.16
CA GLU A 58 -5.09 10.54 -5.44
C GLU A 58 -4.27 10.79 -4.17
N ALA A 59 -4.04 9.75 -3.37
CA ALA A 59 -3.22 9.85 -2.17
C ALA A 59 -1.77 10.25 -2.50
N ALA A 60 -1.18 9.64 -3.52
CA ALA A 60 0.16 9.98 -3.99
C ALA A 60 0.23 11.40 -4.55
N GLY A 61 -0.81 11.86 -5.24
CA GLY A 61 -0.92 13.24 -5.75
C GLY A 61 -0.90 14.28 -4.63
N LEU A 62 -1.64 14.04 -3.55
CA LEU A 62 -1.62 14.90 -2.36
C LEU A 62 -0.24 14.94 -1.70
N LEU A 63 0.43 13.80 -1.61
CA LEU A 63 1.77 13.70 -1.05
C LEU A 63 2.80 14.40 -1.96
N ALA A 64 2.80 14.09 -3.24
CA ALA A 64 3.74 14.64 -4.21
C ALA A 64 3.64 16.16 -4.34
N ALA A 65 2.41 16.71 -4.28
CA ALA A 65 2.18 18.15 -4.34
C ALA A 65 2.87 18.91 -3.20
N ALA A 66 2.93 18.33 -2.00
CA ALA A 66 3.60 18.95 -0.85
C ALA A 66 5.12 19.11 -1.03
N PHE A 67 5.72 18.30 -1.90
CA PHE A 67 7.17 18.30 -2.18
C PHE A 67 7.52 18.79 -3.58
N GLY A 68 6.54 19.23 -4.37
CA GLY A 68 6.75 19.66 -5.76
C GLY A 68 7.24 18.54 -6.68
N LEU A 69 6.86 17.29 -6.41
CA LEU A 69 7.30 16.10 -7.13
C LEU A 69 6.24 15.60 -8.11
N PRO A 70 6.64 14.96 -9.21
CA PRO A 70 5.72 14.18 -10.04
C PRO A 70 5.35 12.86 -9.36
N VAL A 71 4.20 12.29 -9.76
CA VAL A 71 3.81 10.93 -9.37
C VAL A 71 4.19 9.95 -10.47
N GLY A 72 5.06 9.00 -10.15
CA GLY A 72 5.27 7.82 -10.97
C GLY A 72 4.15 6.78 -10.73
N VAL A 73 3.78 6.02 -11.74
CA VAL A 73 2.78 4.94 -11.60
C VAL A 73 3.38 3.62 -12.03
N HIS A 74 3.17 2.58 -11.22
CA HIS A 74 3.60 1.21 -11.53
C HIS A 74 2.47 0.20 -11.33
N GLY A 75 2.08 -0.51 -12.41
CA GLY A 75 0.96 -1.44 -12.39
C GLY A 75 1.09 -2.56 -11.36
N GLY A 76 2.29 -3.10 -11.16
CA GLY A 76 2.52 -4.18 -10.19
C GLY A 76 2.34 -3.81 -8.70
N LEU A 77 2.08 -2.54 -8.39
CA LEU A 77 1.78 -2.08 -7.02
C LEU A 77 0.29 -2.17 -6.65
N HIS A 78 -0.58 -2.70 -7.53
CA HIS A 78 -2.01 -2.85 -7.24
C HIS A 78 -2.27 -3.79 -6.06
N GLU A 79 -3.45 -3.67 -5.44
CA GLU A 79 -3.89 -4.59 -4.38
C GLU A 79 -3.98 -6.03 -4.94
N ASN A 80 -4.06 -7.05 -4.10
CA ASN A 80 -4.31 -8.40 -4.59
C ASN A 80 -5.57 -8.42 -5.47
N ASP A 81 -5.51 -9.11 -6.60
CA ASP A 81 -6.65 -9.18 -7.52
C ASP A 81 -7.82 -9.89 -6.86
N ARG A 82 -8.93 -9.16 -6.74
CA ARG A 82 -10.20 -9.60 -6.14
C ARG A 82 -11.37 -9.49 -7.11
N THR A 83 -11.09 -9.39 -8.41
CA THR A 83 -12.12 -9.21 -9.45
C THR A 83 -13.14 -10.34 -9.46
N ALA A 84 -12.74 -11.56 -9.08
CA ALA A 84 -13.63 -12.71 -9.00
C ALA A 84 -14.82 -12.53 -8.03
N THR A 85 -14.67 -11.74 -6.98
CA THR A 85 -15.76 -11.44 -6.03
C THR A 85 -16.27 -10.01 -6.15
N GLY A 86 -15.44 -9.08 -6.65
CA GLY A 86 -15.73 -7.66 -6.56
C GLY A 86 -15.81 -7.18 -5.11
N PHE A 87 -16.70 -6.23 -4.85
CA PHE A 87 -16.98 -5.73 -3.50
C PHE A 87 -17.63 -6.81 -2.64
N LEU A 88 -17.10 -7.01 -1.44
CA LEU A 88 -17.70 -7.85 -0.40
C LEU A 88 -18.11 -6.98 0.78
N PRO A 89 -19.30 -7.21 1.40
CA PRO A 89 -19.67 -6.58 2.67
C PRO A 89 -18.63 -6.87 3.76
N PRO A 90 -18.39 -5.93 4.71
CA PRO A 90 -17.30 -6.05 5.68
C PRO A 90 -17.17 -7.41 6.37
N PRO A 91 -18.22 -8.06 6.93
CA PRO A 91 -18.06 -9.35 7.59
C PRO A 91 -17.62 -10.48 6.65
N GLU A 92 -18.02 -10.42 5.38
CA GLU A 92 -17.65 -11.39 4.37
C GLU A 92 -16.23 -11.14 3.85
N PHE A 93 -15.89 -9.87 3.66
CA PHE A 93 -14.55 -9.44 3.32
C PHE A 93 -13.53 -9.92 4.37
N GLU A 94 -13.80 -9.69 5.66
CA GLU A 94 -12.91 -10.07 6.75
C GLU A 94 -12.63 -11.58 6.75
N ARG A 95 -13.67 -12.42 6.64
CA ARG A 95 -13.50 -13.89 6.55
C ARG A 95 -12.67 -14.31 5.33
N THR A 96 -12.87 -13.64 4.19
CA THR A 96 -12.13 -13.96 2.97
C THR A 96 -10.67 -13.52 3.09
N ALA A 97 -10.43 -12.36 3.70
CA ALA A 97 -9.08 -11.87 3.97
C ALA A 97 -8.34 -12.75 4.98
N ASP A 98 -9.02 -13.23 6.05
CA ASP A 98 -8.42 -14.20 6.98
C ASP A 98 -7.95 -15.46 6.24
N ALA A 99 -8.79 -16.02 5.38
CA ALA A 99 -8.44 -17.20 4.60
C ALA A 99 -7.33 -16.91 3.58
N PHE A 100 -7.32 -15.74 2.94
CA PHE A 100 -6.28 -15.31 2.00
C PHE A 100 -4.88 -15.31 2.64
N PHE A 101 -4.75 -14.78 3.85
CA PHE A 101 -3.47 -14.77 4.56
C PHE A 101 -3.12 -16.15 5.15
N ALA A 102 -4.12 -16.93 5.61
CA ALA A 102 -3.91 -18.24 6.21
C ALA A 102 -3.53 -19.32 5.18
N LEU A 103 -3.94 -19.17 3.92
CA LEU A 103 -3.74 -20.14 2.85
C LEU A 103 -2.98 -19.51 1.67
N PRO A 104 -1.71 -19.10 1.85
CA PRO A 104 -1.01 -18.26 0.89
C PRO A 104 -0.76 -18.90 -0.48
N GLU A 105 -0.80 -20.22 -0.56
CA GLU A 105 -0.64 -20.99 -1.81
C GLU A 105 -1.98 -21.25 -2.53
N GLU A 106 -3.11 -20.86 -1.94
CA GLU A 106 -4.44 -21.12 -2.48
C GLU A 106 -5.09 -19.86 -3.05
N SER A 107 -5.87 -20.02 -4.12
CA SER A 107 -6.73 -18.97 -4.66
C SER A 107 -8.06 -18.96 -3.90
N VAL A 108 -8.13 -18.20 -2.82
CA VAL A 108 -9.34 -18.10 -1.99
C VAL A 108 -10.43 -17.35 -2.77
N ARG A 109 -11.54 -18.03 -3.07
CA ARG A 109 -12.69 -17.47 -3.81
C ARG A 109 -12.32 -16.85 -5.17
N GLY A 110 -11.28 -17.35 -5.80
CA GLY A 110 -10.79 -16.82 -7.09
C GLY A 110 -9.91 -15.57 -6.95
N TRP A 111 -9.54 -15.16 -5.73
CA TRP A 111 -8.57 -14.09 -5.53
C TRP A 111 -7.16 -14.53 -5.98
N GLU A 112 -6.34 -13.57 -6.36
CA GLU A 112 -4.91 -13.81 -6.53
C GLU A 112 -4.34 -14.49 -5.28
N ARG A 113 -3.47 -15.51 -5.43
CA ARG A 113 -2.84 -16.16 -4.27
C ARG A 113 -1.95 -15.17 -3.53
N ALA A 114 -1.95 -15.20 -2.20
CA ALA A 114 -1.14 -14.29 -1.39
C ALA A 114 0.35 -14.36 -1.74
N LYS A 115 0.86 -15.55 -2.03
CA LYS A 115 2.24 -15.76 -2.47
C LYS A 115 2.55 -15.10 -3.81
N ASP A 116 1.65 -15.18 -4.78
CA ASP A 116 1.85 -14.54 -6.10
C ASP A 116 1.80 -13.02 -5.96
N ALA A 117 0.86 -12.48 -5.18
CA ALA A 117 0.78 -11.07 -4.86
C ALA A 117 2.05 -10.56 -4.15
N GLN A 118 2.63 -11.37 -3.24
CA GLN A 118 3.89 -11.04 -2.56
C GLN A 118 5.05 -10.94 -3.55
N VAL A 119 5.20 -11.93 -4.43
CA VAL A 119 6.26 -11.94 -5.46
C VAL A 119 6.09 -10.75 -6.40
N ARG A 120 4.87 -10.46 -6.84
CA ARG A 120 4.55 -9.35 -7.73
C ARG A 120 4.88 -7.99 -7.09
N VAL A 121 4.43 -7.74 -5.86
CA VAL A 121 4.67 -6.45 -5.20
C VAL A 121 6.15 -6.25 -4.88
N ALA A 122 6.87 -7.30 -4.48
CA ALA A 122 8.32 -7.23 -4.26
C ALA A 122 9.05 -6.86 -5.56
N ALA A 123 8.76 -7.53 -6.67
CA ALA A 123 9.34 -7.20 -7.97
C ALA A 123 8.98 -5.77 -8.43
N ALA A 124 7.76 -5.31 -8.18
CA ALA A 124 7.33 -3.95 -8.51
C ALA A 124 8.09 -2.90 -7.70
N VAL A 125 8.31 -3.14 -6.41
CA VAL A 125 9.10 -2.23 -5.55
C VAL A 125 10.54 -2.17 -6.03
N GLU A 126 11.17 -3.29 -6.38
CA GLU A 126 12.52 -3.29 -6.95
C GLU A 126 12.60 -2.47 -8.26
N ALA A 127 11.63 -2.66 -9.16
CA ALA A 127 11.57 -1.89 -10.41
C ALA A 127 11.38 -0.38 -10.17
N VAL A 128 10.56 0.00 -9.19
CA VAL A 128 10.35 1.40 -8.77
C VAL A 128 11.65 1.99 -8.21
N LEU A 129 12.32 1.28 -7.31
CA LEU A 129 13.55 1.76 -6.69
C LEU A 129 14.70 1.93 -7.71
N ASN A 130 14.79 1.03 -8.68
CA ASN A 130 15.78 1.13 -9.77
C ASN A 130 15.54 2.34 -10.69
N ARG A 131 14.31 2.87 -10.73
CA ARG A 131 13.93 4.05 -11.54
C ARG A 131 13.87 5.35 -10.73
N SER A 132 13.96 5.27 -9.41
CA SER A 132 13.92 6.42 -8.53
C SER A 132 15.33 7.01 -8.33
N PRO A 133 15.46 8.33 -8.19
CA PRO A 133 16.72 8.95 -7.78
C PRO A 133 17.14 8.42 -6.40
N ASP A 134 18.41 8.62 -6.08
CA ASP A 134 18.89 8.32 -4.73
C ASP A 134 18.20 9.23 -3.70
N GLY A 135 17.86 8.67 -2.54
CA GLY A 135 17.20 9.40 -1.46
C GLY A 135 15.89 8.76 -1.01
N PRO A 136 15.14 9.45 -0.12
CA PRO A 136 13.87 8.97 0.38
C PRO A 136 12.82 8.86 -0.72
N THR A 137 12.08 7.75 -0.72
CA THR A 137 11.05 7.43 -1.72
C THR A 137 9.77 7.01 -1.02
N ALA A 138 8.63 7.56 -1.43
CA ALA A 138 7.31 7.09 -0.99
C ALA A 138 6.64 6.24 -2.08
N ILE A 139 6.08 5.12 -1.68
CA ILE A 139 5.31 4.20 -2.54
C ILE A 139 3.91 4.09 -1.95
N VAL A 140 2.94 4.70 -2.61
CA VAL A 140 1.53 4.68 -2.19
C VAL A 140 0.81 3.52 -2.87
N SER A 141 0.32 2.60 -2.07
CA SER A 141 -0.27 1.35 -2.51
C SER A 141 -1.42 0.94 -1.57
N HIS A 142 -1.47 -0.31 -1.14
CA HIS A 142 -2.62 -0.90 -0.44
C HIS A 142 -2.17 -1.71 0.78
N GLY A 143 -3.12 -2.00 1.67
CA GLY A 143 -2.86 -2.71 2.92
C GLY A 143 -2.44 -4.16 2.72
N GLY A 144 -3.21 -4.91 1.94
CA GLY A 144 -2.96 -6.34 1.76
C GLY A 144 -1.57 -6.62 1.18
N VAL A 145 -1.25 -6.04 0.01
CA VAL A 145 0.08 -6.22 -0.60
C VAL A 145 1.20 -5.59 0.21
N GLY A 146 0.91 -4.50 0.94
CA GLY A 146 1.88 -3.90 1.86
C GLY A 146 2.24 -4.80 3.03
N THR A 147 1.27 -5.53 3.57
CA THR A 147 1.47 -6.55 4.60
C THR A 147 2.27 -7.74 4.07
N LEU A 148 1.95 -8.20 2.85
CA LEU A 148 2.72 -9.27 2.21
C LEU A 148 4.19 -8.87 2.00
N LEU A 149 4.45 -7.64 1.55
CA LEU A 149 5.80 -7.12 1.37
C LEU A 149 6.52 -6.95 2.72
N LEU A 150 5.83 -6.47 3.76
CA LEU A 150 6.36 -6.37 5.12
C LEU A 150 6.80 -7.74 5.64
N CYS A 151 5.97 -8.78 5.48
CA CYS A 151 6.34 -10.15 5.83
C CYS A 151 7.59 -10.61 5.07
N HIS A 152 7.66 -10.32 3.76
CA HIS A 152 8.79 -10.69 2.93
C HIS A 152 10.11 -10.05 3.41
N TYR A 153 10.13 -8.73 3.61
CA TYR A 153 11.34 -8.03 4.05
C TYR A 153 11.70 -8.29 5.52
N SER A 154 10.72 -8.63 6.35
CA SER A 154 10.96 -9.06 7.74
C SER A 154 11.41 -10.53 7.85
N ASN A 155 11.42 -11.27 6.73
CA ASN A 155 11.72 -12.71 6.69
C ASN A 155 10.85 -13.53 7.64
N ILE A 156 9.55 -13.22 7.70
CA ILE A 156 8.54 -13.94 8.47
C ILE A 156 7.49 -14.57 7.54
N PRO A 157 6.81 -15.63 7.96
CA PRO A 157 5.70 -16.21 7.21
C PRO A 157 4.63 -15.16 6.88
N ILE A 158 3.93 -15.35 5.76
CA ILE A 158 2.73 -14.57 5.46
C ILE A 158 1.73 -14.78 6.59
N SER A 159 1.31 -13.69 7.24
CA SER A 159 0.34 -13.72 8.33
C SER A 159 -0.45 -12.42 8.38
N ARG A 160 -1.73 -12.52 8.72
CA ARG A 160 -2.57 -11.36 8.98
C ARG A 160 -2.20 -10.62 10.28
N ASP A 161 -1.46 -11.25 11.18
CA ASP A 161 -0.96 -10.62 12.41
C ASP A 161 -0.04 -9.42 12.12
N ALA A 162 0.57 -9.40 10.93
CA ALA A 162 1.39 -8.29 10.46
C ALA A 162 0.58 -7.18 9.76
N ASP A 163 -0.75 -7.32 9.62
CA ASP A 163 -1.59 -6.37 8.89
C ASP A 163 -1.83 -5.07 9.66
N GLN A 164 -2.15 -4.02 8.91
CA GLN A 164 -2.55 -2.74 9.49
C GLN A 164 -3.94 -2.85 10.14
N PRO A 165 -4.18 -2.15 11.26
CA PRO A 165 -5.47 -2.24 11.95
C PRO A 165 -6.63 -1.57 11.20
N PHE A 166 -6.34 -0.61 10.30
CA PHE A 166 -7.29 0.09 9.42
C PHE A 166 -6.55 0.83 8.30
N GLN A 167 -7.25 1.41 7.36
CA GLN A 167 -6.69 2.12 6.20
C GLN A 167 -5.85 3.35 6.62
N GLY A 168 -4.85 3.70 5.80
CA GLY A 168 -4.01 4.87 6.03
C GLY A 168 -2.95 4.66 7.09
N HIS A 169 -2.09 3.70 6.83
CA HIS A 169 -0.87 3.44 7.58
C HIS A 169 0.34 3.47 6.65
N TYR A 170 1.53 3.53 7.22
CA TYR A 170 2.78 3.38 6.53
C TYR A 170 3.77 2.58 7.36
N TRP A 171 4.69 1.94 6.70
CA TRP A 171 5.88 1.35 7.30
C TRP A 171 7.10 1.74 6.48
N ALA A 172 8.30 1.60 7.02
CA ALA A 172 9.50 2.06 6.37
C ALA A 172 10.62 1.02 6.42
N PHE A 173 11.48 1.08 5.40
CA PHE A 173 12.65 0.21 5.29
C PHE A 173 13.83 0.95 4.66
N GLU A 174 15.04 0.46 4.89
CA GLU A 174 16.25 0.95 4.24
C GLU A 174 16.30 0.52 2.77
N ARG A 175 16.53 1.48 1.87
CA ARG A 175 16.57 1.21 0.43
C ARG A 175 17.64 0.19 0.03
N SER A 176 18.84 0.21 0.65
CA SER A 176 19.97 -0.64 0.25
C SER A 176 19.89 -2.06 0.79
N THR A 177 19.41 -2.23 2.01
CA THR A 177 19.42 -3.50 2.73
C THR A 177 18.07 -4.20 2.77
N ARG A 178 16.99 -3.45 2.51
CA ARG A 178 15.58 -3.84 2.74
C ARG A 178 15.25 -4.09 4.22
N ASN A 179 16.13 -3.71 5.15
CA ASN A 179 15.86 -3.83 6.58
C ASN A 179 14.66 -2.97 6.97
N VAL A 180 13.66 -3.57 7.58
CA VAL A 180 12.48 -2.90 8.09
C VAL A 180 12.86 -2.04 9.29
N LEU A 181 12.56 -0.74 9.22
CA LEU A 181 12.85 0.23 10.28
C LEU A 181 11.76 0.26 11.35
N HIS A 182 10.52 0.10 10.93
CA HIS A 182 9.36 -0.02 11.81
C HIS A 182 8.18 -0.65 11.05
N PRO A 183 7.30 -1.39 11.75
CA PRO A 183 6.06 -1.91 11.16
C PRO A 183 5.04 -0.78 10.92
N TRP A 184 3.80 -1.16 10.57
CA TRP A 184 2.72 -0.23 10.32
C TRP A 184 2.51 0.81 11.44
N ARG A 185 2.46 2.07 11.05
CA ARG A 185 2.11 3.23 11.87
C ARG A 185 1.03 4.05 11.18
N PRO A 186 0.10 4.68 11.90
CA PRO A 186 -0.90 5.52 11.26
C PRO A 186 -0.25 6.75 10.61
N ILE A 187 -0.73 7.13 9.40
CA ILE A 187 -0.28 8.35 8.72
C ILE A 187 -0.70 9.63 9.47
N ALA A 188 -1.83 9.56 10.17
CA ALA A 188 -2.39 10.62 11.02
C ALA A 188 -3.44 10.01 11.95
N PRO A 189 -3.85 10.70 13.02
CA PRO A 189 -4.97 10.28 13.84
C PRO A 189 -6.24 10.05 13.01
N ARG A 190 -7.06 9.11 13.47
CA ARG A 190 -8.31 8.75 12.80
C ARG A 190 -9.45 9.69 13.14
#